data_58b25bcb5dac14dbf670956a79a7df16
#
_entry.id   58b25bcb5dac14dbf670956a79a7df16
#
_cell.length_a   1.000
_cell.length_b   1.000
_cell.length_c   1.000
_cell.angle_alpha   90.00
_cell.angle_beta   90.00
_cell.angle_gamma   90.00
#
_symmetry.space_group_name_H-M   'P 1'
#
loop_
_entity.id
_entity.type
_entity.pdbx_description
1 polymer ?
#
loop_
_entity_poly.entity_id
_entity_poly.type
_entity_poly.pdbx_seq_one_letter_code
_entity_poly.pdbx_strand_id
1 'polypeptide(L)'
;MSLLSKLLGGKKPTLSEVVDLLQNKEQKPATQPVHPGDRPKPASMASYDQGEETPIGRSWGERMPNEPNQYNYPGSYREYFEDIFSREFAAYRTVRSENPRSDRASSYTFYDGNRPVLVVELLSRRCDVNQIREGCRRSGTPYLRFYYDYEGWWNARSYVVARMRRAMGA
;
A
#
# COMPACT_ATOMS: atom_id res chain seq x y z
N MET A 1 -17.30 -29.18 -24.14
CA MET A 1 -15.97 -29.77 -24.48
C MET A 1 -14.95 -29.22 -23.49
N SER A 2 -14.30 -30.08 -22.72
CA SER A 2 -13.38 -29.73 -21.63
C SER A 2 -12.06 -29.17 -22.15
N LEU A 3 -11.51 -28.15 -21.50
CA LEU A 3 -10.22 -27.53 -21.81
C LEU A 3 -9.03 -28.53 -21.86
N LEU A 4 -9.15 -29.67 -21.17
CA LEU A 4 -8.16 -30.74 -21.16
C LEU A 4 -8.04 -31.50 -22.52
N SER A 5 -9.08 -31.53 -23.33
CA SER A 5 -9.03 -32.20 -24.62
C SER A 5 -8.29 -31.44 -25.72
N LYS A 6 -8.06 -30.12 -25.51
CA LYS A 6 -7.28 -29.26 -26.42
C LYS A 6 -5.77 -29.34 -26.22
N LEU A 7 -5.31 -29.76 -25.03
CA LEU A 7 -3.87 -29.83 -24.71
C LEU A 7 -3.21 -31.13 -25.10
N LEU A 8 -3.98 -32.20 -25.30
CA LEU A 8 -3.45 -33.59 -25.53
C LEU A 8 -3.74 -34.14 -26.90
N GLY A 9 -3.92 -33.31 -27.95
CA GLY A 9 -3.97 -33.75 -29.32
C GLY A 9 -4.98 -34.88 -29.63
N GLY A 10 -6.11 -34.92 -28.91
CA GLY A 10 -7.22 -35.83 -29.21
C GLY A 10 -7.08 -37.28 -28.71
N LYS A 11 -6.01 -37.64 -28.00
CA LYS A 11 -5.90 -38.96 -27.33
C LYS A 11 -6.43 -38.85 -25.90
N LYS A 12 -7.24 -39.83 -25.49
CA LYS A 12 -7.68 -39.93 -24.09
C LYS A 12 -6.48 -40.34 -23.23
N PRO A 13 -6.16 -39.59 -22.16
CA PRO A 13 -5.05 -39.93 -21.28
C PRO A 13 -5.31 -41.26 -20.60
N THR A 14 -4.28 -42.10 -20.48
CA THR A 14 -4.33 -43.35 -19.76
C THR A 14 -4.36 -43.08 -18.24
N LEU A 15 -4.89 -44.06 -17.49
CA LEU A 15 -5.00 -43.94 -16.02
C LEU A 15 -3.62 -43.68 -15.36
N SER A 16 -2.53 -44.22 -15.94
CA SER A 16 -1.17 -43.96 -15.43
C SER A 16 -0.71 -42.52 -15.62
N GLU A 17 -1.02 -41.91 -16.77
CA GLU A 17 -0.66 -40.51 -17.04
C GLU A 17 -1.42 -39.53 -16.13
N VAL A 18 -2.65 -39.88 -15.74
CA VAL A 18 -3.43 -39.07 -14.80
C VAL A 18 -2.87 -39.19 -13.35
N VAL A 19 -2.41 -40.37 -12.96
CA VAL A 19 -1.79 -40.62 -11.66
C VAL A 19 -0.45 -39.90 -11.54
N ASP A 20 0.39 -39.92 -12.58
CA ASP A 20 1.67 -39.18 -12.59
C ASP A 20 1.49 -37.67 -12.55
N LEU A 21 0.45 -37.11 -13.18
CA LEU A 21 0.09 -35.70 -13.09
C LEU A 21 -0.41 -35.30 -11.73
N LEU A 22 -1.07 -36.19 -11.00
CA LEU A 22 -1.55 -35.94 -9.64
C LEU A 22 -0.42 -36.08 -8.61
N GLN A 23 0.49 -37.02 -8.75
CA GLN A 23 1.65 -37.19 -7.87
C GLN A 23 2.67 -36.06 -8.01
N ASN A 24 2.83 -35.49 -9.21
CA ASN A 24 3.72 -34.35 -9.41
C ASN A 24 3.17 -33.03 -8.88
N LYS A 25 1.90 -32.96 -8.49
CA LYS A 25 1.29 -31.80 -7.83
C LYS A 25 1.51 -31.76 -6.32
N GLU A 26 1.90 -32.87 -5.69
CA GLU A 26 2.12 -32.95 -4.24
C GLU A 26 3.57 -32.69 -3.81
N GLN A 27 4.51 -32.58 -4.72
CA GLN A 27 5.87 -32.10 -4.41
C GLN A 27 5.96 -30.58 -4.48
N LYS A 28 5.19 -29.90 -3.64
CA LYS A 28 5.52 -28.55 -3.23
C LYS A 28 6.77 -28.66 -2.35
N PRO A 29 7.88 -27.96 -2.66
CA PRO A 29 9.05 -28.00 -1.79
C PRO A 29 8.62 -27.51 -0.41
N ALA A 30 8.90 -28.31 0.61
CA ALA A 30 8.64 -27.99 2.00
C ALA A 30 9.34 -26.66 2.32
N THR A 31 8.54 -25.63 2.50
CA THR A 31 9.01 -24.32 2.97
C THR A 31 9.53 -24.55 4.37
N GLN A 32 10.86 -24.52 4.55
CA GLN A 32 11.49 -24.55 5.86
C GLN A 32 10.90 -23.41 6.69
N PRO A 33 10.66 -23.59 7.99
CA PRO A 33 10.21 -22.53 8.87
C PRO A 33 11.28 -21.43 8.89
N VAL A 34 10.98 -20.30 8.25
CA VAL A 34 11.84 -19.12 8.26
C VAL A 34 11.84 -18.57 9.68
N HIS A 35 12.99 -18.55 10.33
CA HIS A 35 13.19 -17.91 11.63
C HIS A 35 12.77 -16.42 11.54
N PRO A 36 12.20 -15.82 12.61
CA PRO A 36 11.75 -14.43 12.60
C PRO A 36 12.83 -13.40 12.26
N GLY A 37 14.12 -13.78 12.28
CA GLY A 37 15.26 -12.93 11.92
C GLY A 37 15.65 -12.94 10.44
N ASP A 38 15.17 -13.90 9.63
CA ASP A 38 15.63 -14.10 8.26
C ASP A 38 14.68 -13.52 7.19
N ARG A 39 13.77 -12.63 7.58
CA ARG A 39 12.99 -11.91 6.57
C ARG A 39 13.91 -10.93 5.86
N PRO A 40 14.14 -11.08 4.54
CA PRO A 40 14.82 -10.06 3.78
C PRO A 40 14.04 -8.75 3.95
N LYS A 41 14.73 -7.68 4.35
CA LYS A 41 14.15 -6.33 4.32
C LYS A 41 13.53 -6.14 2.94
N PRO A 42 12.26 -5.70 2.83
CA PRO A 42 11.66 -5.49 1.54
C PRO A 42 12.51 -4.47 0.79
N ALA A 43 13.24 -4.93 -0.22
CA ALA A 43 14.15 -4.13 -1.04
C ALA A 43 13.46 -2.95 -1.74
N SER A 44 12.12 -2.96 -1.81
CA SER A 44 11.34 -1.89 -2.42
C SER A 44 11.18 -0.64 -1.53
N MET A 45 11.48 -0.70 -0.23
CA MET A 45 11.41 0.49 0.62
C MET A 45 12.73 1.29 0.66
N ALA A 46 13.86 0.67 0.33
CA ALA A 46 15.15 1.34 0.30
C ALA A 46 15.38 2.21 -0.95
N SER A 47 14.63 1.99 -2.03
CA SER A 47 14.85 2.69 -3.29
C SER A 47 14.08 4.02 -3.45
N TYR A 48 13.17 4.35 -2.52
CA TYR A 48 12.42 5.61 -2.60
C TYR A 48 13.07 6.78 -1.86
N ASP A 49 14.15 6.54 -1.11
CA ASP A 49 14.76 7.55 -0.24
C ASP A 49 16.26 7.81 -0.50
N GLN A 50 16.82 7.33 -1.61
CA GLN A 50 18.22 7.58 -1.97
C GLN A 50 18.44 8.73 -2.94
N GLY A 51 17.55 9.69 -3.00
CA GLY A 51 17.69 10.88 -3.81
C GLY A 51 17.37 12.14 -3.03
N GLU A 52 18.38 12.82 -2.55
CA GLU A 52 18.41 14.10 -1.85
C GLU A 52 18.12 14.03 -0.34
N GLU A 53 19.12 14.44 0.44
CA GLU A 53 19.02 14.84 1.84
C GLU A 53 18.14 16.09 1.97
N THR A 54 16.83 15.93 1.79
CA THR A 54 15.92 16.94 2.30
C THR A 54 15.77 16.69 3.80
N PRO A 55 15.65 17.72 4.65
CA PRO A 55 15.43 17.60 6.09
C PRO A 55 13.98 17.18 6.38
N ILE A 56 13.48 16.18 5.69
CA ILE A 56 12.22 15.53 6.01
C ILE A 56 12.52 14.66 7.20
N GLY A 57 11.96 15.02 8.37
CA GLY A 57 12.13 14.29 9.60
C GLY A 57 11.91 12.80 9.38
N ARG A 58 12.73 11.96 10.02
CA ARG A 58 12.66 10.51 9.88
C ARG A 58 11.29 10.03 10.30
N SER A 59 10.50 9.53 9.35
CA SER A 59 9.16 9.02 9.63
C SER A 59 9.15 7.55 10.06
N TRP A 60 10.33 6.92 10.17
CA TRP A 60 10.48 5.50 10.51
C TRP A 60 11.75 5.27 11.33
N GLY A 61 11.80 4.16 12.05
CA GLY A 61 12.94 3.74 12.86
C GLY A 61 12.54 3.34 14.28
N GLU A 62 13.51 2.92 15.09
CA GLU A 62 13.30 2.45 16.46
C GLU A 62 12.85 3.59 17.40
N ARG A 63 13.29 4.81 17.13
CA ARG A 63 13.00 5.96 17.98
C ARG A 63 11.96 6.86 17.33
N MET A 64 10.87 7.08 18.06
CA MET A 64 9.85 8.03 17.65
C MET A 64 10.41 9.45 17.56
N PRO A 65 10.18 10.19 16.44
CA PRO A 65 10.64 11.56 16.31
C PRO A 65 9.93 12.49 17.29
N ASN A 66 10.66 13.52 17.76
CA ASN A 66 10.11 14.52 18.66
C ASN A 66 9.37 15.65 17.87
N GLU A 67 8.53 15.27 16.95
CA GLU A 67 7.65 16.15 16.18
C GLU A 67 6.23 15.57 16.17
N PRO A 68 5.19 16.34 15.80
CA PRO A 68 3.84 15.83 15.69
C PRO A 68 3.77 14.64 14.74
N ASN A 69 3.22 13.53 15.22
CA ASN A 69 3.06 12.31 14.46
C ASN A 69 1.77 11.60 14.90
N GLN A 70 1.37 10.57 14.17
CA GLN A 70 0.09 9.89 14.43
C GLN A 70 -0.02 9.23 15.82
N TYR A 71 1.10 8.98 16.53
CA TYR A 71 1.08 8.29 17.82
C TYR A 71 1.13 9.27 19.01
N ASN A 72 1.62 10.50 18.82
CA ASN A 72 1.60 11.53 19.86
C ASN A 72 0.47 12.55 19.67
N TYR A 73 -0.36 12.38 18.66
CA TYR A 73 -1.56 13.17 18.43
C TYR A 73 -2.67 12.75 19.43
N PRO A 74 -3.44 13.68 20.02
CA PRO A 74 -4.42 13.37 21.06
C PRO A 74 -5.71 12.72 20.56
N GLY A 75 -5.83 12.40 19.27
CA GLY A 75 -6.98 11.77 18.63
C GLY A 75 -6.62 10.47 17.90
N SER A 76 -7.53 9.99 17.10
CA SER A 76 -7.32 8.85 16.22
C SER A 76 -6.33 9.18 15.11
N TYR A 77 -5.72 8.13 14.49
CA TYR A 77 -4.88 8.32 13.31
C TYR A 77 -5.62 9.07 12.18
N ARG A 78 -6.92 8.83 12.05
CA ARG A 78 -7.75 9.47 11.05
C ARG A 78 -7.86 10.98 11.30
N GLU A 79 -8.17 11.39 12.51
CA GLU A 79 -8.24 12.79 12.90
C GLU A 79 -6.89 13.49 12.73
N TYR A 80 -5.78 12.79 13.00
CA TYR A 80 -4.45 13.29 12.75
C TYR A 80 -4.22 13.64 11.28
N PHE A 81 -4.56 12.73 10.36
CA PHE A 81 -4.39 12.98 8.93
C PHE A 81 -5.37 14.06 8.43
N GLU A 82 -6.61 14.05 8.90
CA GLU A 82 -7.61 15.07 8.55
C GLU A 82 -7.20 16.47 9.05
N ASP A 83 -6.54 16.59 10.21
CA ASP A 83 -5.95 17.84 10.69
C ASP A 83 -4.83 18.34 9.75
N ILE A 84 -3.96 17.45 9.28
CA ILE A 84 -2.94 17.80 8.28
C ILE A 84 -3.62 18.26 6.98
N PHE A 85 -4.59 17.53 6.50
CA PHE A 85 -5.25 17.84 5.22
C PHE A 85 -5.95 19.20 5.27
N SER A 86 -6.66 19.49 6.35
CA SER A 86 -7.39 20.75 6.52
C SER A 86 -6.48 21.96 6.70
N ARG A 87 -5.31 21.80 7.34
CA ARG A 87 -4.39 22.92 7.60
C ARG A 87 -3.38 23.14 6.47
N GLU A 88 -2.78 22.09 5.97
CA GLU A 88 -1.67 22.19 5.01
C GLU A 88 -2.14 22.21 3.55
N PHE A 89 -3.36 21.71 3.30
CA PHE A 89 -3.93 21.55 1.97
C PHE A 89 -5.33 22.17 1.85
N ALA A 90 -5.60 23.24 2.64
CA ALA A 90 -6.89 23.95 2.68
C ALA A 90 -7.32 24.53 1.31
N ALA A 91 -6.39 24.75 0.40
CA ALA A 91 -6.68 25.23 -0.96
C ALA A 91 -7.38 24.17 -1.83
N TYR A 92 -7.33 22.90 -1.42
CA TYR A 92 -7.92 21.79 -2.17
C TYR A 92 -9.22 21.32 -1.50
N ARG A 93 -10.22 21.04 -2.31
CA ARG A 93 -11.44 20.36 -1.82
C ARG A 93 -11.13 18.90 -1.58
N THR A 94 -11.23 18.46 -0.33
CA THR A 94 -10.97 17.07 0.06
C THR A 94 -12.27 16.30 0.20
N VAL A 95 -12.37 15.15 -0.45
CA VAL A 95 -13.50 14.22 -0.37
C VAL A 95 -13.03 12.90 0.18
N ARG A 96 -13.61 12.50 1.30
CA ARG A 96 -13.38 11.19 1.91
C ARG A 96 -14.33 10.15 1.33
N SER A 97 -13.81 8.96 1.09
CA SER A 97 -14.58 7.78 0.72
C SER A 97 -14.15 6.59 1.57
N GLU A 98 -15.12 5.89 2.12
CA GLU A 98 -14.87 4.65 2.84
C GLU A 98 -14.76 3.50 1.83
N ASN A 99 -13.89 2.55 2.14
CA ASN A 99 -13.80 1.36 1.32
C ASN A 99 -14.94 0.39 1.71
N PRO A 100 -15.88 0.10 0.79
CA PRO A 100 -17.03 -0.77 1.12
C PRO A 100 -16.63 -2.22 1.44
N ARG A 101 -15.39 -2.60 1.15
CA ARG A 101 -14.85 -3.94 1.38
C ARG A 101 -13.94 -4.05 2.60
N SER A 102 -13.63 -2.92 3.24
CA SER A 102 -12.72 -2.91 4.38
C SER A 102 -12.92 -1.65 5.23
N ASP A 103 -13.27 -1.83 6.48
CA ASP A 103 -13.28 -0.81 7.52
C ASP A 103 -11.86 -0.32 7.91
N ARG A 104 -10.82 -1.03 7.43
CA ARG A 104 -9.40 -0.76 7.67
C ARG A 104 -8.74 0.10 6.60
N ALA A 105 -9.53 0.65 5.70
CA ALA A 105 -9.05 1.52 4.64
C ALA A 105 -9.97 2.72 4.47
N SER A 106 -9.40 3.91 4.42
CA SER A 106 -10.10 5.14 4.06
C SER A 106 -9.33 5.82 2.95
N SER A 107 -10.02 6.37 1.96
CA SER A 107 -9.41 7.13 0.88
C SER A 107 -9.86 8.58 0.89
N TYR A 108 -8.97 9.46 0.48
CA TYR A 108 -9.18 10.90 0.39
C TYR A 108 -8.76 11.36 -1.00
N THR A 109 -9.68 11.99 -1.72
CA THR A 109 -9.39 12.59 -3.02
C THR A 109 -9.32 14.10 -2.87
N PHE A 110 -8.22 14.68 -3.29
CA PHE A 110 -7.97 16.12 -3.32
C PHE A 110 -8.29 16.65 -4.71
N TYR A 111 -9.06 17.72 -4.76
CA TYR A 111 -9.49 18.37 -6.00
C TYR A 111 -8.99 19.80 -6.06
N ASP A 112 -8.45 20.18 -7.20
CA ASP A 112 -8.28 21.56 -7.61
C ASP A 112 -9.45 21.90 -8.57
N GLY A 113 -10.41 22.69 -8.08
CA GLY A 113 -11.70 22.83 -8.73
C GLY A 113 -12.42 21.48 -8.85
N ASN A 114 -12.60 21.00 -10.07
CA ASN A 114 -13.21 19.70 -10.37
C ASN A 114 -12.20 18.61 -10.76
N ARG A 115 -10.92 18.95 -10.86
CA ARG A 115 -9.86 18.02 -11.27
C ARG A 115 -9.29 17.31 -10.05
N PRO A 116 -9.26 15.97 -10.01
CA PRO A 116 -8.54 15.25 -8.97
C PRO A 116 -7.03 15.43 -9.16
N VAL A 117 -6.32 15.89 -8.12
CA VAL A 117 -4.88 16.16 -8.16
C VAL A 117 -4.07 15.18 -7.32
N LEU A 118 -4.70 14.52 -6.36
CA LEU A 118 -4.08 13.49 -5.54
C LEU A 118 -5.14 12.60 -4.91
N VAL A 119 -4.85 11.31 -4.82
CA VAL A 119 -5.58 10.36 -4.00
C VAL A 119 -4.66 9.82 -2.91
N VAL A 120 -5.11 9.88 -1.67
CA VAL A 120 -4.40 9.35 -0.49
C VAL A 120 -5.22 8.22 0.11
N GLU A 121 -4.60 7.07 0.35
CA GLU A 121 -5.19 5.98 1.13
C GLU A 121 -4.49 5.85 2.48
N LEU A 122 -5.30 5.80 3.54
CA LEU A 122 -4.88 5.39 4.88
C LEU A 122 -5.25 3.91 5.05
N LEU A 123 -4.25 3.07 5.24
CA LEU A 123 -4.39 1.62 5.22
C LEU A 123 -3.81 0.96 6.46
N SER A 124 -4.44 -0.13 6.93
CA SER A 124 -3.75 -1.10 7.76
C SER A 124 -2.71 -1.86 6.91
N ARG A 125 -1.57 -2.21 7.50
CA ARG A 125 -0.55 -3.08 6.87
C ARG A 125 -1.09 -4.44 6.42
N ARG A 126 -2.23 -4.85 7.00
CA ARG A 126 -2.92 -6.11 6.68
C ARG A 126 -3.96 -5.95 5.57
N CYS A 127 -4.14 -4.73 5.06
CA CYS A 127 -5.11 -4.45 4.01
C CYS A 127 -4.43 -4.56 2.65
N ASP A 128 -4.80 -5.57 1.88
CA ASP A 128 -4.28 -5.80 0.53
C ASP A 128 -5.32 -5.37 -0.52
N VAL A 129 -5.69 -4.08 -0.50
CA VAL A 129 -6.63 -3.51 -1.46
C VAL A 129 -5.86 -2.69 -2.49
N ASN A 130 -5.99 -3.06 -3.78
CA ASN A 130 -5.27 -2.40 -4.87
C ASN A 130 -6.19 -1.67 -5.88
N GLN A 131 -7.50 -1.72 -5.71
CA GLN A 131 -8.44 -1.19 -6.71
C GLN A 131 -8.30 0.32 -6.95
N ILE A 132 -8.17 1.11 -5.87
CA ILE A 132 -8.02 2.57 -5.97
C ILE A 132 -6.69 2.91 -6.64
N ARG A 133 -5.61 2.26 -6.23
CA ARG A 133 -4.28 2.41 -6.84
C ARG A 133 -4.31 2.13 -8.34
N GLU A 134 -4.94 1.04 -8.77
CA GLU A 134 -5.06 0.69 -10.18
C GLU A 134 -5.95 1.68 -10.95
N GLY A 135 -6.99 2.20 -10.30
CA GLY A 135 -7.82 3.28 -10.84
C GLY A 135 -7.00 4.54 -11.08
N CYS A 136 -6.24 4.98 -10.09
CA CYS A 136 -5.36 6.15 -10.18
C CYS A 136 -4.29 5.97 -11.27
N ARG A 137 -3.68 4.78 -11.36
CA ARG A 137 -2.71 4.47 -12.41
C ARG A 137 -3.31 4.61 -13.81
N ARG A 138 -4.54 4.16 -14.02
CA ARG A 138 -5.23 4.27 -15.32
C ARG A 138 -5.64 5.70 -15.67
N SER A 139 -6.03 6.49 -14.67
CA SER A 139 -6.43 7.89 -14.88
C SER A 139 -5.24 8.87 -14.89
N GLY A 140 -4.01 8.41 -14.57
CA GLY A 140 -2.87 9.29 -14.41
C GLY A 140 -2.94 10.19 -13.17
N THR A 141 -3.83 9.88 -12.21
CA THR A 141 -3.96 10.66 -10.98
C THR A 141 -2.87 10.24 -9.99
N PRO A 142 -2.10 11.18 -9.41
CA PRO A 142 -1.15 10.90 -8.35
C PRO A 142 -1.79 10.13 -7.19
N TYR A 143 -1.03 9.20 -6.62
CA TYR A 143 -1.54 8.31 -5.58
C TYR A 143 -0.50 8.06 -4.51
N LEU A 144 -0.94 8.15 -3.23
CA LEU A 144 -0.11 7.87 -2.06
C LEU A 144 -0.79 6.89 -1.11
N ARG A 145 0.04 6.14 -0.38
CA ARG A 145 -0.37 5.31 0.75
C ARG A 145 0.35 5.72 2.02
N PHE A 146 -0.41 5.73 3.12
CA PHE A 146 0.12 5.80 4.47
C PHE A 146 -0.45 4.63 5.28
N TYR A 147 0.44 3.92 5.99
CA TYR A 147 0.04 2.83 6.86
C TYR A 147 -0.01 3.34 8.30
N TYR A 148 -1.17 3.22 8.94
CA TYR A 148 -1.39 3.76 10.29
C TYR A 148 -1.03 2.79 11.42
N ASP A 149 -0.78 1.50 11.13
CA ASP A 149 -0.49 0.45 12.11
C ASP A 149 0.83 -0.28 11.83
N TYR A 150 1.74 0.37 11.09
CA TYR A 150 3.05 -0.21 10.81
C TYR A 150 4.00 0.15 11.95
N GLU A 151 4.47 -0.87 12.69
CA GLU A 151 5.40 -0.70 13.80
C GLU A 151 6.69 0.00 13.36
N GLY A 152 7.11 1.02 14.10
CA GLY A 152 8.26 1.85 13.76
C GLY A 152 8.02 2.84 12.61
N TRP A 153 6.80 2.98 12.13
CA TRP A 153 6.44 3.96 11.12
C TRP A 153 5.58 5.06 11.76
N TRP A 154 6.14 6.26 11.86
CA TRP A 154 5.56 7.32 12.71
C TRP A 154 4.60 8.24 11.95
N ASN A 155 4.69 8.30 10.62
CA ASN A 155 3.96 9.27 9.79
C ASN A 155 4.08 10.70 10.35
N ALA A 156 5.32 11.13 10.61
CA ALA A 156 5.59 12.48 11.11
C ALA A 156 4.98 13.54 10.18
N ARG A 157 4.48 14.66 10.76
CA ARG A 157 3.77 15.70 10.00
C ARG A 157 4.59 16.24 8.84
N SER A 158 5.87 16.56 9.08
CA SER A 158 6.78 17.05 8.05
C SER A 158 6.89 16.06 6.89
N TYR A 159 7.03 14.77 7.19
CA TYR A 159 7.11 13.70 6.19
C TYR A 159 5.82 13.57 5.37
N VAL A 160 4.65 13.57 6.03
CA VAL A 160 3.36 13.46 5.34
C VAL A 160 3.17 14.64 4.39
N VAL A 161 3.39 15.87 4.89
CA VAL A 161 3.24 17.09 4.10
C VAL A 161 4.18 17.12 2.91
N ALA A 162 5.48 16.86 3.12
CA ALA A 162 6.47 16.87 2.05
C ALA A 162 6.16 15.83 0.96
N ARG A 163 5.74 14.64 1.38
CA ARG A 163 5.38 13.57 0.47
C ARG A 163 4.15 13.90 -0.38
N MET A 164 3.15 14.53 0.23
CA MET A 164 1.95 14.97 -0.48
C MET A 164 2.25 16.11 -1.46
N ARG A 165 3.00 17.15 -1.04
CA ARG A 165 3.43 18.25 -1.92
C ARG A 165 4.19 17.73 -3.12
N ARG A 166 5.18 16.86 -2.92
CA ARG A 166 5.93 16.22 -4.01
C ARG A 166 5.01 15.47 -4.99
N ALA A 167 4.02 14.75 -4.49
CA ALA A 167 3.09 14.01 -5.34
C ALA A 167 2.16 14.94 -6.14
N MET A 168 1.85 16.12 -5.62
CA MET A 168 1.07 17.16 -6.32
C MET A 168 1.89 17.98 -7.30
N GLY A 169 3.24 17.84 -7.31
CA GLY A 169 4.15 18.60 -8.15
C GLY A 169 4.43 20.01 -7.61
N ALA A 170 4.31 20.19 -6.28
CA ALA A 170 4.53 21.45 -5.57
C ALA A 170 5.84 21.42 -4.76
#